data_cfb1238789e5370ec27f1ac221ce020b
#
_entry.id   cfb1238789e5370ec27f1ac221ce020b
#
_cell.length_a   1.000
_cell.length_b   1.000
_cell.length_c   1.000
_cell.angle_alpha   90.00
_cell.angle_beta   90.00
_cell.angle_gamma   90.00
#
_symmetry.space_group_name_H-M   'P 1'
#
loop_
_entity.id
_entity.type
_entity.pdbx_description
1 polymer ?
#
loop_
_entity_poly.entity_id
_entity_poly.type
_entity_poly.pdbx_seq_one_letter_code
_entity_poly.pdbx_strand_id
1 'polypeptide(L)'
;MAPKKARKKKIAAKRQASNKGLEIGKKDALTPDQVKRIRGRLVKQGLPGLRDLALFSTAIDTMLQARDVLELHVRDVQRRNGSIRSMIEVSQKRGGPPVRCGLSAITAKTLEKWITHSGKKANDYLFPGRGIKSPRPLTPHQLNRLVKLWVIEAELDPDDYGVDSLRRTKALHILKGTGDLQTVRALLGHVRIEGTARFLGLETNSDPLEVCRAFDI
;
A
#
# COMPACT_ATOMS: atom_id res chain seq x y z
N MET A 1 -30.37 22.76 -17.59
CA MET A 1 -29.66 21.94 -16.57
C MET A 1 -30.25 20.53 -16.56
N ALA A 2 -29.49 19.50 -16.94
CA ALA A 2 -29.99 18.12 -16.96
C ALA A 2 -30.13 17.58 -15.52
N PRO A 3 -31.18 16.83 -15.19
CA PRO A 3 -31.47 16.36 -13.84
C PRO A 3 -30.39 15.40 -13.33
N LYS A 4 -29.97 15.58 -12.08
CA LYS A 4 -28.92 14.80 -11.39
C LYS A 4 -29.04 13.27 -11.52
N LYS A 5 -30.27 12.74 -11.70
CA LYS A 5 -30.53 11.30 -11.93
C LYS A 5 -30.04 10.78 -13.31
N ALA A 6 -30.13 11.61 -14.36
CA ALA A 6 -29.65 11.23 -15.70
C ALA A 6 -28.11 11.18 -15.78
N ARG A 7 -27.45 12.08 -15.05
CA ARG A 7 -25.98 12.10 -14.97
C ARG A 7 -25.43 10.87 -14.20
N LYS A 8 -26.10 10.44 -13.11
CA LYS A 8 -25.73 9.20 -12.38
C LYS A 8 -25.93 7.93 -13.22
N LYS A 9 -27.01 7.85 -14.02
CA LYS A 9 -27.24 6.71 -14.92
C LYS A 9 -26.23 6.65 -16.06
N LYS A 10 -25.83 7.80 -16.66
CA LYS A 10 -24.78 7.84 -17.69
C LYS A 10 -23.41 7.42 -17.16
N ILE A 11 -23.06 7.84 -15.92
CA ILE A 11 -21.80 7.44 -15.26
C ILE A 11 -21.81 5.95 -14.91
N ALA A 12 -22.93 5.41 -14.43
CA ALA A 12 -23.07 3.98 -14.14
C ALA A 12 -23.05 3.11 -15.43
N ALA A 13 -23.71 3.55 -16.50
CA ALA A 13 -23.68 2.85 -17.79
C ALA A 13 -22.29 2.87 -18.44
N LYS A 14 -21.55 3.99 -18.31
CA LYS A 14 -20.16 4.09 -18.79
C LYS A 14 -19.22 3.18 -17.97
N ARG A 15 -19.47 3.00 -16.65
CA ARG A 15 -18.76 2.04 -15.80
C ARG A 15 -19.03 0.57 -16.14
N GLN A 16 -20.28 0.21 -16.51
CA GLN A 16 -20.61 -1.15 -16.93
C GLN A 16 -20.08 -1.49 -18.33
N ALA A 17 -20.05 -0.52 -19.25
CA ALA A 17 -19.48 -0.70 -20.59
C ALA A 17 -17.95 -0.83 -20.57
N SER A 18 -17.26 -0.18 -19.62
CA SER A 18 -15.80 -0.22 -19.52
C SER A 18 -15.24 -1.52 -18.91
N ASN A 19 -16.09 -2.32 -18.26
CA ASN A 19 -15.66 -3.57 -17.59
C ASN A 19 -15.92 -4.85 -18.40
N LYS A 20 -16.53 -4.76 -19.58
CA LYS A 20 -16.66 -5.91 -20.50
C LYS A 20 -15.42 -6.00 -21.36
N GLY A 21 -14.49 -6.90 -20.99
CA GLY A 21 -13.32 -7.25 -21.80
C GLY A 21 -12.02 -6.49 -21.50
N LEU A 22 -11.98 -5.63 -20.50
CA LEU A 22 -10.71 -5.12 -19.97
C LEU A 22 -10.16 -6.14 -18.97
N GLU A 23 -9.06 -6.80 -19.32
CA GLU A 23 -8.14 -7.29 -18.29
C GLU A 23 -7.91 -6.13 -17.33
N ILE A 24 -8.29 -6.31 -16.06
CA ILE A 24 -8.01 -5.31 -15.04
C ILE A 24 -6.50 -5.30 -14.90
N GLY A 25 -5.86 -4.40 -15.66
CA GLY A 25 -4.43 -4.22 -15.67
C GLY A 25 -3.90 -4.06 -14.24
N LYS A 26 -2.73 -4.59 -13.96
CA LYS A 26 -2.08 -4.42 -12.66
C LYS A 26 -1.96 -2.93 -12.39
N LYS A 27 -2.43 -2.51 -11.20
CA LYS A 27 -2.29 -1.12 -10.76
C LYS A 27 -0.81 -0.72 -10.68
N ASP A 28 -0.46 0.47 -11.08
CA ASP A 28 0.91 0.95 -11.14
C ASP A 28 1.53 1.10 -9.75
N ALA A 29 2.85 1.01 -9.69
CA ALA A 29 3.62 1.42 -8.53
C ALA A 29 3.85 2.94 -8.56
N LEU A 30 3.89 3.56 -7.38
CA LEU A 30 4.24 4.96 -7.27
C LEU A 30 5.75 5.17 -7.51
N THR A 31 6.11 6.24 -8.17
CA THR A 31 7.51 6.68 -8.23
C THR A 31 7.94 7.34 -6.90
N PRO A 32 9.25 7.45 -6.62
CA PRO A 32 9.72 8.17 -5.42
C PRO A 32 9.19 9.60 -5.31
N ASP A 33 9.08 10.33 -6.43
CA ASP A 33 8.56 11.70 -6.46
C ASP A 33 7.07 11.74 -6.16
N GLN A 34 6.29 10.77 -6.66
CA GLN A 34 4.87 10.64 -6.35
C GLN A 34 4.65 10.33 -4.87
N VAL A 35 5.46 9.42 -4.29
CA VAL A 35 5.45 9.15 -2.83
C VAL A 35 5.74 10.43 -2.03
N LYS A 36 6.76 11.19 -2.44
CA LYS A 36 7.11 12.47 -1.81
C LYS A 36 5.98 13.48 -1.92
N ARG A 37 5.32 13.56 -3.09
CA ARG A 37 4.19 14.46 -3.33
C ARG A 37 2.99 14.11 -2.45
N ILE A 38 2.60 12.84 -2.37
CA ILE A 38 1.50 12.39 -1.51
C ILE A 38 1.82 12.70 -0.04
N ARG A 39 3.01 12.35 0.44
CA ARG A 39 3.44 12.70 1.81
C ARG A 39 3.37 14.20 2.07
N GLY A 40 3.83 15.01 1.13
CA GLY A 40 3.77 16.48 1.23
C GLY A 40 2.35 17.02 1.35
N ARG A 41 1.39 16.48 0.60
CA ARG A 41 -0.04 16.85 0.70
C ARG A 41 -0.61 16.46 2.07
N LEU A 42 -0.34 15.24 2.55
CA LEU A 42 -0.81 14.79 3.86
C LEU A 42 -0.21 15.58 5.03
N VAL A 43 1.07 15.98 4.94
CA VAL A 43 1.71 16.88 5.91
C VAL A 43 1.02 18.24 5.96
N LYS A 44 0.64 18.80 4.82
CA LYS A 44 -0.06 20.10 4.74
C LYS A 44 -1.44 20.09 5.38
N GLN A 45 -2.09 18.92 5.48
CA GLN A 45 -3.37 18.77 6.20
C GLN A 45 -3.21 18.88 7.73
N GLY A 46 -1.98 18.89 8.24
CA GLY A 46 -1.72 18.98 9.68
C GLY A 46 -2.23 17.77 10.47
N LEU A 47 -2.84 18.01 11.64
CA LEU A 47 -3.36 16.94 12.50
C LEU A 47 -4.42 16.04 11.85
N PRO A 48 -5.38 16.55 11.06
CA PRO A 48 -6.33 15.69 10.33
C PRO A 48 -5.65 14.69 9.38
N GLY A 49 -4.55 15.07 8.73
CA GLY A 49 -3.79 14.21 7.82
C GLY A 49 -2.81 13.26 8.52
N LEU A 50 -2.58 13.42 9.82
CA LEU A 50 -1.52 12.69 10.52
C LEU A 50 -1.72 11.17 10.54
N ARG A 51 -2.97 10.70 10.76
CA ARG A 51 -3.30 9.28 10.67
C ARG A 51 -3.01 8.72 9.27
N ASP A 52 -3.44 9.44 8.27
CA ASP A 52 -3.33 9.02 6.87
C ASP A 52 -1.87 9.02 6.41
N LEU A 53 -1.07 10.00 6.86
CA LEU A 53 0.37 10.03 6.65
C LEU A 53 1.09 8.85 7.31
N ALA A 54 0.71 8.50 8.55
CA ALA A 54 1.24 7.34 9.25
C ALA A 54 0.87 6.04 8.54
N LEU A 55 -0.40 5.88 8.15
CA LEU A 55 -0.90 4.70 7.42
C LEU A 55 -0.22 4.54 6.05
N PHE A 56 -0.17 5.61 5.26
CA PHE A 56 0.49 5.63 3.95
C PHE A 56 1.98 5.24 4.07
N SER A 57 2.70 5.89 5.00
CA SER A 57 4.12 5.63 5.19
C SER A 57 4.39 4.20 5.68
N THR A 58 3.56 3.69 6.61
CA THR A 58 3.67 2.30 7.10
C THR A 58 3.39 1.31 5.98
N ALA A 59 2.35 1.52 5.17
CA ALA A 59 2.01 0.62 4.07
C ALA A 59 3.12 0.53 3.01
N ILE A 60 3.76 1.67 2.68
CA ILE A 60 4.93 1.70 1.77
C ILE A 60 6.11 0.94 2.39
N ASP A 61 6.47 1.26 3.63
CA ASP A 61 7.69 0.71 4.25
C ASP A 61 7.61 -0.78 4.52
N THR A 62 6.46 -1.25 4.99
CA THR A 62 6.30 -2.65 5.39
C THR A 62 6.01 -3.58 4.23
N MET A 63 5.48 -3.08 3.12
CA MET A 63 5.02 -3.87 1.99
C MET A 63 4.02 -4.99 2.38
N LEU A 64 3.37 -4.88 3.54
CA LEU A 64 2.38 -5.83 4.02
C LEU A 64 1.11 -5.82 3.17
N GLN A 65 0.35 -6.90 3.21
CA GLN A 65 -0.99 -6.91 2.62
C GLN A 65 -1.90 -5.93 3.37
N ALA A 66 -2.89 -5.38 2.66
CA ALA A 66 -3.83 -4.41 3.24
C ALA A 66 -4.40 -4.85 4.60
N ARG A 67 -4.83 -6.10 4.68
CA ARG A 67 -5.40 -6.66 5.92
C ARG A 67 -4.39 -6.69 7.05
N ASP A 68 -3.15 -7.08 6.78
CA ASP A 68 -2.11 -7.21 7.80
C ASP A 68 -1.68 -5.82 8.32
N VAL A 69 -1.56 -4.80 7.46
CA VAL A 69 -1.30 -3.41 7.88
C VAL A 69 -2.42 -2.88 8.78
N LEU A 70 -3.66 -3.17 8.44
CA LEU A 70 -4.82 -2.65 9.17
C LEU A 70 -5.04 -3.33 10.53
N GLU A 71 -4.55 -4.55 10.68
CA GLU A 71 -4.63 -5.33 11.93
C GLU A 71 -3.47 -5.03 12.90
N LEU A 72 -2.52 -4.15 12.53
CA LEU A 72 -1.44 -3.75 13.43
C LEU A 72 -1.99 -3.05 14.67
N HIS A 73 -1.44 -3.43 15.81
CA HIS A 73 -1.66 -2.76 17.09
C HIS A 73 -0.47 -1.86 17.43
N VAL A 74 -0.66 -0.93 18.35
CA VAL A 74 0.42 -0.05 18.80
C VAL A 74 1.63 -0.84 19.31
N ARG A 75 1.41 -1.92 20.07
CA ARG A 75 2.47 -2.80 20.61
C ARG A 75 3.34 -3.46 19.54
N ASP A 76 2.83 -3.61 18.31
CA ASP A 76 3.57 -4.24 17.23
C ASP A 76 4.66 -3.30 16.70
N VAL A 77 4.41 -1.99 16.73
CA VAL A 77 5.32 -0.95 16.22
C VAL A 77 6.06 -0.18 17.33
N GLN A 78 5.54 -0.16 18.57
CA GLN A 78 6.11 0.59 19.68
C GLN A 78 6.65 -0.35 20.76
N ARG A 79 7.78 0.02 21.36
CA ARG A 79 8.35 -0.65 22.54
C ARG A 79 7.68 -0.15 23.82
N ARG A 80 7.88 -0.88 24.93
CA ARG A 80 7.35 -0.49 26.26
C ARG A 80 7.85 0.88 26.74
N ASN A 81 9.03 1.29 26.30
CA ASN A 81 9.60 2.61 26.63
C ASN A 81 9.09 3.74 25.73
N GLY A 82 8.09 3.49 24.88
CA GLY A 82 7.50 4.47 23.98
C GLY A 82 8.22 4.64 22.64
N SER A 83 9.44 4.13 22.47
CA SER A 83 10.17 4.27 21.19
C SER A 83 9.57 3.39 20.10
N ILE A 84 9.62 3.86 18.85
CA ILE A 84 9.20 3.06 17.69
C ILE A 84 10.30 2.06 17.32
N ARG A 85 9.88 0.85 16.93
CA ARG A 85 10.78 -0.20 16.46
C ARG A 85 11.31 0.16 15.08
N SER A 86 12.59 -0.10 14.81
CA SER A 86 13.14 0.00 13.46
C SER A 86 12.75 -1.18 12.56
N MET A 87 12.42 -2.32 13.21
CA MET A 87 11.98 -3.55 12.53
C MET A 87 10.82 -4.18 13.31
N ILE A 88 9.83 -4.66 12.57
CA ILE A 88 8.67 -5.40 13.10
C ILE A 88 8.56 -6.74 12.42
N GLU A 89 7.96 -7.73 13.11
CA GLU A 89 7.62 -9.03 12.55
C GLU A 89 6.12 -9.22 12.61
N VAL A 90 5.52 -9.62 11.49
CA VAL A 90 4.07 -9.71 11.33
C VAL A 90 3.68 -11.08 10.78
N SER A 91 2.82 -11.80 11.49
CA SER A 91 2.21 -13.04 11.00
C SER A 91 1.13 -12.72 9.99
N GLN A 92 1.20 -13.32 8.80
CA GLN A 92 0.24 -13.08 7.72
C GLN A 92 -1.12 -13.73 8.02
N LYS A 93 -2.21 -12.98 7.91
CA LYS A 93 -3.59 -13.47 8.16
C LYS A 93 -4.06 -14.54 7.15
N ARG A 94 -3.50 -14.53 5.95
CA ARG A 94 -3.81 -15.54 4.93
C ARG A 94 -2.96 -16.80 5.01
N GLY A 95 -2.15 -16.92 6.05
CA GLY A 95 -1.14 -17.96 6.16
C GLY A 95 0.14 -17.59 5.40
N GLY A 96 1.18 -18.35 5.61
CA GLY A 96 2.52 -18.08 5.10
C GLY A 96 3.52 -17.76 6.22
N PRO A 97 4.80 -17.61 5.89
CA PRO A 97 5.82 -17.29 6.87
C PRO A 97 5.61 -15.88 7.44
N PRO A 98 6.01 -15.65 8.71
CA PRO A 98 6.07 -14.28 9.25
C PRO A 98 6.93 -13.40 8.38
N VAL A 99 6.51 -12.15 8.21
CA VAL A 99 7.23 -11.14 7.39
C VAL A 99 7.96 -10.18 8.32
N ARG A 100 9.25 -10.00 8.09
CA ARG A 100 10.05 -8.98 8.77
C ARG A 100 10.09 -7.71 7.92
N CYS A 101 9.66 -6.60 8.52
CA CYS A 101 9.52 -5.33 7.83
C CYS A 101 10.36 -4.25 8.54
N GLY A 102 11.14 -3.49 7.77
CA GLY A 102 11.83 -2.31 8.26
C GLY A 102 10.93 -1.07 8.25
N LEU A 103 11.03 -0.24 9.27
CA LEU A 103 10.39 1.08 9.34
C LEU A 103 11.46 2.15 9.16
N SER A 104 11.30 3.03 8.18
CA SER A 104 12.20 4.16 7.95
C SER A 104 12.08 5.19 9.08
N ALA A 105 13.13 6.02 9.24
CA ALA A 105 13.12 7.09 10.25
C ALA A 105 11.93 8.06 10.08
N ILE A 106 11.53 8.32 8.83
CA ILE A 106 10.37 9.17 8.53
C ILE A 106 9.08 8.51 9.04
N THR A 107 8.91 7.22 8.77
CA THR A 107 7.74 6.46 9.21
C THR A 107 7.71 6.34 10.73
N ALA A 108 8.86 6.05 11.37
CA ALA A 108 8.97 5.97 12.82
C ALA A 108 8.55 7.30 13.48
N LYS A 109 9.10 8.43 13.02
CA LYS A 109 8.74 9.77 13.53
C LYS A 109 7.26 10.10 13.33
N THR A 110 6.67 9.65 12.21
CA THR A 110 5.25 9.89 11.92
C THR A 110 4.36 9.02 12.83
N LEU A 111 4.72 7.76 13.02
CA LEU A 111 4.02 6.85 13.93
C LEU A 111 4.06 7.34 15.38
N GLU A 112 5.23 7.80 15.84
CA GLU A 112 5.37 8.40 17.18
C GLU A 112 4.40 9.57 17.38
N LYS A 113 4.38 10.53 16.44
CA LYS A 113 3.44 11.66 16.47
C LYS A 113 1.99 11.21 16.46
N TRP A 114 1.66 10.23 15.61
CA TRP A 114 0.29 9.71 15.51
C TRP A 114 -0.15 9.04 16.81
N ILE A 115 0.66 8.15 17.38
CA ILE A 115 0.35 7.44 18.63
C ILE A 115 0.18 8.43 19.78
N THR A 116 1.10 9.39 19.93
CA THR A 116 1.03 10.43 20.96
C THR A 116 -0.22 11.28 20.80
N HIS A 117 -0.51 11.79 19.60
CA HIS A 117 -1.68 12.64 19.35
C HIS A 117 -3.00 11.89 19.58
N SER A 118 -3.07 10.62 19.18
CA SER A 118 -4.28 9.82 19.31
C SER A 118 -4.52 9.26 20.71
N GLY A 119 -3.54 9.31 21.60
CA GLY A 119 -3.60 8.76 22.97
C GLY A 119 -3.79 7.24 23.02
N LYS A 120 -3.39 6.52 21.96
CA LYS A 120 -3.56 5.09 21.82
C LYS A 120 -2.68 4.30 22.78
N LYS A 121 -3.25 3.20 23.30
CA LYS A 121 -2.56 2.25 24.18
C LYS A 121 -2.05 1.05 23.38
N ALA A 122 -1.18 0.26 24.00
CA ALA A 122 -0.50 -0.87 23.38
C ALA A 122 -1.43 -1.85 22.65
N ASN A 123 -2.61 -2.12 23.19
CA ASN A 123 -3.58 -3.07 22.63
C ASN A 123 -4.57 -2.46 21.65
N ASP A 124 -4.51 -1.15 21.39
CA ASP A 124 -5.39 -0.50 20.43
C ASP A 124 -4.90 -0.77 19.01
N TYR A 125 -5.83 -0.86 18.07
CA TYR A 125 -5.47 -0.87 16.65
C TYR A 125 -4.75 0.41 16.28
N LEU A 126 -3.65 0.27 15.55
CA LEU A 126 -2.83 1.39 15.13
C LEU A 126 -3.62 2.33 14.21
N PHE A 127 -4.44 1.76 13.32
CA PHE A 127 -5.28 2.50 12.36
C PHE A 127 -6.76 2.16 12.58
N PRO A 128 -7.45 2.89 13.46
CA PRO A 128 -8.86 2.63 13.77
C PRO A 128 -9.76 3.04 12.60
N GLY A 129 -10.95 2.46 12.56
CA GLY A 129 -11.99 2.78 11.60
C GLY A 129 -12.58 4.18 11.79
N ARG A 130 -13.87 4.27 12.15
CA ARG A 130 -14.51 5.56 12.41
C ARG A 130 -14.13 6.10 13.78
N GLY A 131 -13.48 7.30 13.76
CA GLY A 131 -13.03 7.95 14.98
C GLY A 131 -11.79 7.32 15.61
N ILE A 132 -11.05 8.11 16.39
CA ILE A 132 -9.77 7.71 17.02
C ILE A 132 -9.99 6.57 18.02
N LYS A 133 -11.12 6.53 18.70
CA LYS A 133 -11.46 5.54 19.74
C LYS A 133 -12.18 4.29 19.22
N SER A 134 -12.28 4.12 17.89
CA SER A 134 -12.95 2.93 17.35
C SER A 134 -12.28 1.64 17.83
N PRO A 135 -13.06 0.67 18.34
CA PRO A 135 -12.52 -0.64 18.73
C PRO A 135 -12.23 -1.55 17.54
N ARG A 136 -12.51 -1.12 16.32
CA ARG A 136 -12.31 -1.88 15.09
C ARG A 136 -11.31 -1.16 14.18
N PRO A 137 -10.47 -1.90 13.44
CA PRO A 137 -9.55 -1.30 12.48
C PRO A 137 -10.30 -0.74 11.27
N LEU A 138 -9.61 0.03 10.45
CA LEU A 138 -10.04 0.34 9.09
C LEU A 138 -10.26 -0.95 8.31
N THR A 139 -11.22 -0.93 7.39
CA THR A 139 -11.42 -2.04 6.46
C THR A 139 -10.57 -1.87 5.19
N PRO A 140 -10.24 -2.95 4.48
CA PRO A 140 -9.54 -2.85 3.18
C PRO A 140 -10.27 -1.95 2.17
N HIS A 141 -11.61 -1.96 2.18
CA HIS A 141 -12.41 -1.08 1.34
C HIS A 141 -12.24 0.41 1.70
N GLN A 142 -12.19 0.74 3.00
CA GLN A 142 -11.92 2.10 3.46
C GLN A 142 -10.49 2.53 3.10
N LEU A 143 -9.49 1.64 3.27
CA LEU A 143 -8.13 1.92 2.83
C LEU A 143 -8.06 2.21 1.33
N ASN A 144 -8.74 1.41 0.50
CA ASN A 144 -8.76 1.65 -0.94
C ASN A 144 -9.37 3.02 -1.30
N ARG A 145 -10.40 3.46 -0.57
CA ARG A 145 -10.96 4.81 -0.74
C ARG A 145 -9.96 5.90 -0.35
N LEU A 146 -9.23 5.71 0.75
CA LEU A 146 -8.18 6.66 1.17
C LEU A 146 -7.05 6.73 0.13
N VAL A 147 -6.57 5.61 -0.38
CA VAL A 147 -5.55 5.58 -1.43
C VAL A 147 -5.99 6.39 -2.65
N LYS A 148 -7.25 6.20 -3.09
CA LYS A 148 -7.80 6.98 -4.20
C LYS A 148 -7.85 8.49 -3.92
N LEU A 149 -8.20 8.88 -2.70
CA LEU A 149 -8.19 10.29 -2.30
C LEU A 149 -6.77 10.87 -2.28
N TRP A 150 -5.80 10.17 -1.71
CA TRP A 150 -4.40 10.61 -1.66
C TRP A 150 -3.79 10.76 -3.06
N VAL A 151 -4.16 9.88 -3.98
CA VAL A 151 -3.72 9.91 -5.38
C VAL A 151 -4.32 11.13 -6.10
N ILE A 152 -5.64 11.37 -5.92
CA ILE A 152 -6.32 12.55 -6.50
C ILE A 152 -5.71 13.86 -5.97
N GLU A 153 -5.47 13.95 -4.65
CA GLU A 153 -4.85 15.14 -4.03
C GLU A 153 -3.41 15.38 -4.51
N ALA A 154 -2.75 14.33 -4.95
CA ALA A 154 -1.43 14.41 -5.57
C ALA A 154 -1.47 14.63 -7.10
N GLU A 155 -2.65 14.92 -7.65
CA GLU A 155 -2.85 15.18 -9.08
C GLU A 155 -2.46 13.98 -9.97
N LEU A 156 -2.76 12.76 -9.51
CA LEU A 156 -2.56 11.50 -10.23
C LEU A 156 -3.91 10.87 -10.57
N ASP A 157 -3.93 10.02 -11.61
CA ASP A 157 -5.15 9.32 -11.98
C ASP A 157 -5.47 8.20 -10.96
N PRO A 158 -6.63 8.26 -10.28
CA PRO A 158 -7.01 7.24 -9.32
C PRO A 158 -7.29 5.87 -9.96
N ASP A 159 -7.46 5.79 -11.26
CA ASP A 159 -7.69 4.53 -11.93
C ASP A 159 -6.40 3.73 -12.18
N ASP A 160 -5.24 4.36 -12.11
CA ASP A 160 -3.94 3.70 -12.22
C ASP A 160 -3.45 3.10 -10.90
N TYR A 161 -3.98 3.54 -9.75
CA TYR A 161 -3.46 3.18 -8.44
C TYR A 161 -4.51 2.52 -7.54
N GLY A 162 -4.03 1.70 -6.62
CA GLY A 162 -4.82 1.04 -5.59
C GLY A 162 -3.97 0.66 -4.38
N VAL A 163 -4.53 -0.11 -3.46
CA VAL A 163 -3.82 -0.52 -2.24
C VAL A 163 -2.54 -1.31 -2.56
N ASP A 164 -2.59 -2.19 -3.56
CA ASP A 164 -1.42 -2.97 -3.97
C ASP A 164 -0.32 -2.10 -4.61
N SER A 165 -0.64 -0.91 -5.10
CA SER A 165 0.34 0.07 -5.58
C SER A 165 1.31 0.46 -4.48
N LEU A 166 0.82 0.69 -3.24
CA LEU A 166 1.66 1.04 -2.10
C LEU A 166 2.68 -0.07 -1.81
N ARG A 167 2.19 -1.32 -1.79
CA ARG A 167 3.01 -2.51 -1.54
C ARG A 167 4.04 -2.71 -2.67
N ARG A 168 3.62 -2.54 -3.92
CA ARG A 168 4.48 -2.71 -5.11
C ARG A 168 5.56 -1.64 -5.21
N THR A 169 5.30 -0.44 -4.71
CA THR A 169 6.20 0.72 -4.80
C THR A 169 7.59 0.41 -4.24
N LYS A 170 7.68 0.02 -2.97
CA LYS A 170 8.97 -0.27 -2.33
C LYS A 170 9.58 -1.56 -2.85
N ALA A 171 8.75 -2.57 -3.15
CA ALA A 171 9.22 -3.84 -3.72
C ALA A 171 9.95 -3.66 -5.06
N LEU A 172 9.37 -2.88 -5.99
CA LEU A 172 10.02 -2.55 -7.27
C LEU A 172 11.26 -1.68 -7.07
N HIS A 173 11.24 -0.76 -6.11
CA HIS A 173 12.41 0.07 -5.82
C HIS A 173 13.59 -0.79 -5.31
N ILE A 174 13.34 -1.74 -4.41
CA ILE A 174 14.34 -2.69 -3.93
C ILE A 174 14.84 -3.55 -5.08
N LEU A 175 13.94 -4.12 -5.89
CA LEU A 175 14.33 -4.94 -7.03
C LEU A 175 15.22 -4.19 -8.01
N LYS A 176 14.87 -2.94 -8.34
CA LYS A 176 15.69 -2.08 -9.22
C LYS A 176 17.08 -1.80 -8.64
N GLY A 177 17.19 -1.68 -7.32
CA GLY A 177 18.46 -1.40 -6.66
C GLY A 177 19.34 -2.62 -6.44
N THR A 178 18.75 -3.81 -6.28
CA THR A 178 19.47 -5.04 -5.90
C THR A 178 19.55 -6.08 -7.01
N GLY A 179 18.60 -6.06 -7.96
CA GLY A 179 18.42 -7.14 -8.94
C GLY A 179 17.90 -8.46 -8.34
N ASP A 180 17.69 -8.53 -7.01
CA ASP A 180 17.41 -9.77 -6.30
C ASP A 180 15.90 -9.96 -6.04
N LEU A 181 15.27 -10.76 -6.91
CA LEU A 181 13.87 -11.12 -6.79
C LEU A 181 13.57 -12.05 -5.59
N GLN A 182 14.56 -12.83 -5.13
CA GLN A 182 14.41 -13.72 -3.97
C GLN A 182 14.29 -12.91 -2.67
N THR A 183 15.14 -11.90 -2.51
CA THR A 183 15.01 -10.94 -1.39
C THR A 183 13.65 -10.26 -1.41
N VAL A 184 13.19 -9.79 -2.56
CA VAL A 184 11.86 -9.16 -2.68
C VAL A 184 10.74 -10.16 -2.37
N ARG A 185 10.84 -11.41 -2.80
CA ARG A 185 9.89 -12.47 -2.45
C ARG A 185 9.79 -12.66 -0.94
N ALA A 186 10.92 -12.75 -0.25
CA ALA A 186 10.97 -12.90 1.21
C ALA A 186 10.34 -11.70 1.93
N LEU A 187 10.66 -10.47 1.51
CA LEU A 187 10.11 -9.24 2.07
C LEU A 187 8.61 -9.08 1.84
N LEU A 188 8.08 -9.60 0.73
CA LEU A 188 6.65 -9.65 0.44
C LEU A 188 5.94 -10.81 1.17
N GLY A 189 6.69 -11.76 1.73
CA GLY A 189 6.12 -12.97 2.35
C GLY A 189 5.45 -13.91 1.34
N HIS A 190 5.88 -13.90 0.10
CA HIS A 190 5.37 -14.81 -0.92
C HIS A 190 6.06 -16.17 -0.81
N VAL A 191 5.26 -17.26 -0.90
CA VAL A 191 5.78 -18.64 -0.87
C VAL A 191 6.54 -18.96 -2.16
N ARG A 192 6.02 -18.55 -3.31
CA ARG A 192 6.57 -18.86 -4.63
C ARG A 192 7.10 -17.61 -5.32
N ILE A 193 8.20 -17.76 -6.06
CA ILE A 193 8.84 -16.66 -6.77
C ILE A 193 8.01 -16.19 -7.96
N GLU A 194 7.29 -17.10 -8.62
CA GLU A 194 6.40 -16.80 -9.73
C GLU A 194 5.28 -15.85 -9.30
N GLY A 195 4.77 -16.05 -8.06
CA GLY A 195 3.80 -15.12 -7.48
C GLY A 195 4.37 -13.71 -7.29
N THR A 196 5.68 -13.59 -7.00
CA THR A 196 6.37 -12.31 -6.89
C THR A 196 6.55 -11.68 -8.26
N ALA A 197 7.03 -12.43 -9.25
CA ALA A 197 7.18 -11.96 -10.62
C ALA A 197 5.84 -11.45 -11.18
N ARG A 198 4.78 -12.26 -11.03
CA ARG A 198 3.41 -11.88 -11.41
C ARG A 198 2.93 -10.62 -10.68
N PHE A 199 3.14 -10.53 -9.37
CA PHE A 199 2.76 -9.36 -8.58
C PHE A 199 3.46 -8.10 -9.06
N LEU A 200 4.74 -8.18 -9.42
CA LEU A 200 5.54 -7.04 -9.88
C LEU A 200 5.36 -6.73 -11.38
N GLY A 201 4.70 -7.60 -12.14
CA GLY A 201 4.52 -7.39 -13.57
C GLY A 201 5.75 -7.75 -14.41
N LEU A 202 6.58 -8.67 -13.91
CA LEU A 202 7.82 -9.11 -14.57
C LEU A 202 7.58 -10.30 -15.51
N GLU A 203 6.36 -10.82 -15.60
CA GLU A 203 6.03 -11.85 -16.57
C GLU A 203 6.13 -11.24 -17.97
N THR A 204 7.15 -11.61 -18.68
CA THR A 204 7.22 -11.41 -20.12
C THR A 204 6.35 -12.49 -20.76
N ASN A 205 5.37 -12.09 -21.56
CA ASN A 205 4.67 -12.99 -22.49
C ASN A 205 5.61 -13.36 -23.67
N SER A 206 6.91 -13.22 -23.51
CA SER A 206 7.89 -13.61 -24.52
C SER A 206 7.88 -15.13 -24.59
N ASP A 207 7.51 -15.66 -25.73
CA ASP A 207 7.72 -17.07 -26.04
C ASP A 207 9.20 -17.40 -25.77
N PRO A 208 9.48 -18.45 -24.95
CA PRO A 208 10.86 -18.87 -24.72
C PRO A 208 11.68 -19.04 -26.00
N LEU A 209 11.01 -19.41 -27.11
CA LEU A 209 11.63 -19.53 -28.44
C LEU A 209 12.00 -18.16 -29.05
N GLU A 210 11.22 -17.10 -28.81
CA GLU A 210 11.57 -15.74 -29.24
C GLU A 210 12.78 -15.22 -28.46
N VAL A 211 12.85 -15.50 -27.16
CA VAL A 211 14.00 -15.12 -26.33
C VAL A 211 15.26 -15.87 -26.82
N CYS A 212 15.17 -17.18 -27.07
CA CYS A 212 16.30 -17.95 -27.63
C CYS A 212 16.77 -17.38 -28.97
N ARG A 213 15.87 -17.05 -29.89
CA ARG A 213 16.23 -16.47 -31.20
C ARG A 213 16.88 -15.10 -31.11
N ALA A 214 16.52 -14.29 -30.10
CA ALA A 214 17.13 -12.97 -29.88
C ALA A 214 18.58 -13.04 -29.38
N PHE A 215 19.03 -14.20 -28.89
CA PHE A 215 20.37 -14.47 -28.38
C PHE A 215 21.11 -15.57 -29.16
N ASP A 216 20.67 -15.90 -30.39
CA ASP A 216 21.42 -16.76 -31.29
C ASP A 216 22.76 -16.11 -31.64
N ILE A 217 23.86 -16.77 -31.22
CA ILE A 217 25.24 -16.41 -31.46
C ILE A 217 25.73 -17.06 -32.76
#